data_aee1cb2c1ca2e50031e1a56975dbac00
#
_entry.id   aee1cb2c1ca2e50031e1a56975dbac00
#
_cell.length_a   1.000
_cell.length_b   1.000
_cell.length_c   1.000
_cell.angle_alpha   90.00
_cell.angle_beta   90.00
_cell.angle_gamma   90.00
#
_symmetry.space_group_name_H-M   'P 1'
#
loop_
_entity.id
_entity.type
_entity.pdbx_description
1 polymer ?
#
loop_
_entity_poly.entity_id
_entity_poly.type
_entity_poly.pdbx_seq_one_letter_code
_entity_poly.pdbx_strand_id
1 'polypeptide(L)'
;LFRSKPMIFFAGGSGLSSPKSMILDELENGCTLPITLFHGARNQEELYYADLFWDLEKKYPNFKYVPVLSNNEDPSWKGEVGFTNDVAKRMYDGQFAGNKAYLCGPPMMTEACIKVLMQGRLFEKDIHTEKFFSKADLHSNNTKSPLFKSI
;
A
#
# COMPACT_ATOMS: atom_id res chain seq x y z
N LEU A 1 16.99 -6.85 12.36
CA LEU A 1 17.47 -7.08 11.01
C LEU A 1 17.30 -5.84 10.17
N PHE A 2 18.36 -5.50 9.49
CA PHE A 2 18.42 -4.27 8.71
C PHE A 2 17.60 -4.42 7.43
N ARG A 3 16.58 -3.59 7.30
CA ARG A 3 15.92 -3.39 6.03
C ARG A 3 16.80 -2.49 5.18
N SER A 4 17.27 -3.02 4.06
CA SER A 4 18.20 -2.31 3.17
C SER A 4 17.49 -1.52 2.08
N LYS A 5 16.13 -1.51 2.06
CA LYS A 5 15.34 -0.86 1.02
C LYS A 5 14.21 -0.01 1.59
N PRO A 6 13.88 1.12 0.95
CA PRO A 6 12.65 1.83 1.23
C PRO A 6 11.43 0.94 1.03
N MET A 7 10.37 1.21 1.77
CA MET A 7 9.14 0.42 1.74
C MET A 7 7.95 1.23 1.23
N ILE A 8 7.13 0.60 0.41
CA ILE A 8 5.87 1.16 -0.08
C ILE A 8 4.75 0.22 0.32
N PHE A 9 3.77 0.75 1.05
CA PHE A 9 2.57 0.00 1.44
C PHE A 9 1.38 0.48 0.64
N PHE A 10 0.61 -0.47 0.13
CA PHE A 10 -0.71 -0.20 -0.47
C PHE A 10 -1.74 -0.94 0.36
N ALA A 11 -2.66 -0.21 0.96
CA ALA A 11 -3.69 -0.78 1.82
C ALA A 11 -5.06 -0.24 1.46
N GLY A 12 -6.08 -1.08 1.57
CA GLY A 12 -7.45 -0.69 1.30
C GLY A 12 -8.46 -1.64 1.91
N GLY A 13 -9.71 -1.18 2.01
CA GLY A 13 -10.76 -1.95 2.63
C GLY A 13 -10.48 -2.25 4.11
N SER A 14 -10.71 -3.48 4.53
CA SER A 14 -10.48 -3.93 5.90
C SER A 14 -9.04 -4.36 6.18
N GLY A 15 -8.13 -4.24 5.20
CA GLY A 15 -6.76 -4.78 5.26
C GLY A 15 -5.72 -3.89 5.92
N LEU A 16 -6.10 -3.10 6.92
CA LEU A 16 -5.20 -2.13 7.54
C LEU A 16 -4.40 -2.66 8.72
N SER A 17 -4.82 -3.75 9.35
CA SER A 17 -4.16 -4.22 10.58
C SER A 17 -2.73 -4.67 10.36
N SER A 18 -2.46 -5.41 9.28
CA SER A 18 -1.12 -5.87 8.97
C SER A 18 -0.17 -4.74 8.57
N PRO A 19 -0.51 -3.89 7.60
CA PRO A 19 0.32 -2.72 7.31
C PRO A 19 0.56 -1.81 8.51
N LYS A 20 -0.47 -1.56 9.32
CA LYS A 20 -0.35 -0.76 10.54
C LYS A 20 0.70 -1.33 11.48
N SER A 21 0.62 -2.64 11.75
CA SER A 21 1.57 -3.31 12.66
C SER A 21 2.98 -3.29 12.11
N MET A 22 3.16 -3.54 10.82
CA MET A 22 4.48 -3.51 10.19
C MET A 22 5.10 -2.12 10.20
N ILE A 23 4.34 -1.10 9.87
CA ILE A 23 4.81 0.30 9.87
C ILE A 23 5.21 0.73 11.27
N LEU A 24 4.37 0.46 12.28
CA LEU A 24 4.68 0.78 13.66
C LEU A 24 5.94 0.07 14.13
N ASP A 25 6.08 -1.21 13.83
CA ASP A 25 7.24 -2.01 14.21
C ASP A 25 8.53 -1.44 13.61
N GLU A 26 8.52 -1.14 12.30
CA GLU A 26 9.69 -0.58 11.62
C GLU A 26 10.08 0.79 12.19
N LEU A 27 9.11 1.68 12.39
CA LEU A 27 9.37 3.02 12.89
C LEU A 27 9.85 3.00 14.34
N GLU A 28 9.24 2.19 15.20
CA GLU A 28 9.61 2.07 16.60
C GLU A 28 10.98 1.40 16.79
N ASN A 29 11.39 0.54 15.86
CA ASN A 29 12.69 -0.11 15.88
C ASN A 29 13.79 0.64 15.13
N GLY A 30 13.56 1.90 14.83
CA GLY A 30 14.59 2.82 14.35
C GLY A 30 14.85 2.79 12.84
N CYS A 31 13.92 2.30 12.05
CA CYS A 31 14.04 2.41 10.58
C CYS A 31 14.11 3.88 10.16
N THR A 32 15.15 4.23 9.41
CA THR A 32 15.35 5.59 8.89
C THR A 32 15.12 5.70 7.38
N LEU A 33 14.94 4.58 6.69
CA LEU A 33 14.64 4.57 5.27
C LEU A 33 13.20 5.03 5.02
N PRO A 34 12.92 5.61 3.85
CA PRO A 34 11.57 6.06 3.52
C PRO A 34 10.54 4.93 3.60
N ILE A 35 9.43 5.23 4.25
CA ILE A 35 8.23 4.38 4.31
C ILE A 35 7.06 5.21 3.84
N THR A 36 6.37 4.76 2.79
CA THR A 36 5.19 5.43 2.26
C THR A 36 3.98 4.50 2.34
N LEU A 37 2.87 5.01 2.84
CA LEU A 37 1.60 4.28 2.87
C LEU A 37 0.59 4.96 1.92
N PHE A 38 0.21 4.25 0.86
CA PHE A 38 -0.93 4.61 0.03
C PHE A 38 -2.17 3.90 0.59
N HIS A 39 -3.08 4.69 1.14
CA HIS A 39 -4.29 4.19 1.79
C HIS A 39 -5.50 4.51 0.93
N GLY A 40 -6.04 3.49 0.25
CA GLY A 40 -7.20 3.63 -0.62
C GLY A 40 -8.51 3.40 0.12
N ALA A 41 -9.48 4.27 -0.12
CA ALA A 41 -10.85 4.13 0.34
C ALA A 41 -11.79 4.79 -0.65
N ARG A 42 -13.09 4.49 -0.57
CA ARG A 42 -14.08 5.18 -1.41
C ARG A 42 -14.35 6.59 -0.90
N ASN A 43 -14.48 6.76 0.40
CA ASN A 43 -14.77 8.03 1.07
C ASN A 43 -14.00 8.14 2.38
N GLN A 44 -14.08 9.31 3.04
CA GLN A 44 -13.34 9.58 4.26
C GLN A 44 -13.71 8.67 5.43
N GLU A 45 -14.98 8.28 5.53
CA GLU A 45 -15.44 7.43 6.63
C GLU A 45 -14.81 6.04 6.59
N GLU A 46 -14.37 5.59 5.43
CA GLU A 46 -13.71 4.30 5.25
C GLU A 46 -12.19 4.36 5.45
N LEU A 47 -11.62 5.52 5.73
CA LEU A 47 -10.20 5.67 6.05
C LEU A 47 -9.94 5.32 7.52
N TYR A 48 -9.93 4.02 7.81
CA TYR A 48 -9.68 3.54 9.16
C TYR A 48 -8.25 3.87 9.61
N TYR A 49 -8.09 4.28 10.86
CA TYR A 49 -6.81 4.66 11.46
C TYR A 49 -6.13 5.89 10.83
N ALA A 50 -6.86 6.72 10.10
CA ALA A 50 -6.26 7.91 9.47
C ALA A 50 -5.55 8.82 10.48
N ASP A 51 -6.17 9.05 11.62
CA ASP A 51 -5.56 9.90 12.67
C ASP A 51 -4.24 9.31 13.18
N LEU A 52 -4.17 8.00 13.36
CA LEU A 52 -2.94 7.30 13.74
C LEU A 52 -1.84 7.54 12.69
N PHE A 53 -2.16 7.36 11.42
CA PHE A 53 -1.17 7.53 10.36
C PHE A 53 -0.72 8.98 10.19
N TRP A 54 -1.62 9.95 10.35
CA TRP A 54 -1.24 11.36 10.37
C TRP A 54 -0.32 11.69 11.54
N ASP A 55 -0.58 11.13 12.71
CA ASP A 55 0.29 11.32 13.88
C ASP A 55 1.67 10.72 13.67
N LEU A 56 1.75 9.54 13.04
CA LEU A 56 3.02 8.91 12.69
C LEU A 56 3.81 9.75 11.70
N GLU A 57 3.16 10.35 10.71
CA GLU A 57 3.82 11.25 9.76
C GLU A 57 4.43 12.47 10.45
N LYS A 58 3.74 13.04 11.43
CA LYS A 58 4.26 14.14 12.21
C LYS A 58 5.45 13.73 13.09
N LYS A 59 5.42 12.52 13.63
CA LYS A 59 6.43 12.03 14.57
C LYS A 59 7.70 11.54 13.88
N TYR A 60 7.55 10.90 12.73
CA TYR A 60 8.66 10.24 12.01
C TYR A 60 8.89 10.92 10.66
N PRO A 61 10.02 11.62 10.45
CA PRO A 61 10.27 12.36 9.20
C PRO A 61 10.43 11.48 7.97
N ASN A 62 10.69 10.18 8.14
CA ASN A 62 10.81 9.22 7.05
C ASN A 62 9.51 8.52 6.68
N PHE A 63 8.41 8.78 7.39
CA PHE A 63 7.11 8.20 7.07
C PHE A 63 6.22 9.21 6.34
N LYS A 64 5.61 8.76 5.24
CA LYS A 64 4.67 9.53 4.45
C LYS A 64 3.33 8.81 4.34
N TYR A 65 2.26 9.50 4.74
CA TYR A 65 0.88 8.99 4.61
C TYR A 65 0.19 9.63 3.42
N VAL A 66 -0.35 8.81 2.51
CA VAL A 66 -1.04 9.26 1.31
C VAL A 66 -2.42 8.62 1.23
N PRO A 67 -3.45 9.21 1.85
CA PRO A 67 -4.82 8.74 1.68
C PRO A 67 -5.35 9.11 0.29
N VAL A 68 -6.07 8.16 -0.33
CA VAL A 68 -6.60 8.31 -1.69
C VAL A 68 -8.07 7.91 -1.71
N LEU A 69 -8.94 8.80 -2.15
CA LEU A 69 -10.39 8.53 -2.23
C LEU A 69 -10.83 8.32 -3.66
N SER A 70 -11.48 7.17 -3.93
CA SER A 70 -11.95 6.84 -5.27
C SER A 70 -13.34 7.40 -5.58
N ASN A 71 -14.13 7.71 -4.56
CA ASN A 71 -15.48 8.26 -4.73
C ASN A 71 -15.73 9.40 -3.73
N ASN A 72 -14.90 10.45 -3.83
CA ASN A 72 -15.00 11.61 -2.95
C ASN A 72 -16.11 12.55 -3.42
N GLU A 73 -17.04 12.85 -2.53
CA GLU A 73 -18.12 13.83 -2.76
C GLU A 73 -17.95 15.10 -1.93
N ASP A 74 -16.93 15.16 -1.07
CA ASP A 74 -16.67 16.30 -0.21
C ASP A 74 -15.70 17.28 -0.86
N PRO A 75 -16.16 18.50 -1.25
CA PRO A 75 -15.27 19.49 -1.88
C PRO A 75 -14.19 20.03 -0.95
N SER A 76 -14.30 19.82 0.36
CA SER A 76 -13.26 20.23 1.32
C SER A 76 -12.10 19.25 1.43
N TRP A 77 -12.20 18.07 0.79
CA TRP A 77 -11.11 17.08 0.80
C TRP A 77 -9.86 17.66 0.13
N LYS A 78 -8.74 17.61 0.84
CA LYS A 78 -7.45 18.13 0.38
C LYS A 78 -6.46 17.05 -0.03
N GLY A 79 -6.80 15.77 0.17
CA GLY A 79 -5.95 14.65 -0.20
C GLY A 79 -6.09 14.25 -1.66
N GLU A 80 -5.54 13.10 -1.99
CA GLU A 80 -5.55 12.57 -3.35
C GLU A 80 -6.92 11.97 -3.71
N VAL A 81 -7.27 12.04 -4.98
CA VAL A 81 -8.49 11.46 -5.54
C VAL A 81 -8.12 10.50 -6.66
N GLY A 82 -8.81 9.36 -6.72
CA GLY A 82 -8.58 8.34 -7.72
C GLY A 82 -8.19 7.01 -7.09
N PHE A 83 -7.24 6.32 -7.69
CA PHE A 83 -6.78 5.00 -7.23
C PHE A 83 -5.32 5.05 -6.79
N THR A 84 -4.99 4.23 -5.80
CA THR A 84 -3.66 4.21 -5.18
C THR A 84 -2.56 3.94 -6.20
N ASN A 85 -2.80 3.05 -7.15
CA ASN A 85 -1.82 2.73 -8.19
C ASN A 85 -1.48 3.93 -9.08
N ASP A 86 -2.47 4.73 -9.44
CA ASP A 86 -2.25 5.93 -10.27
C ASP A 86 -1.51 7.02 -9.50
N VAL A 87 -1.88 7.23 -8.25
CA VAL A 87 -1.21 8.21 -7.37
C VAL A 87 0.25 7.82 -7.14
N ALA A 88 0.49 6.53 -6.85
CA ALA A 88 1.85 6.03 -6.67
C ALA A 88 2.69 6.20 -7.94
N LYS A 89 2.14 5.86 -9.10
CA LYS A 89 2.82 6.03 -10.38
C LYS A 89 3.26 7.49 -10.60
N ARG A 90 2.38 8.42 -10.31
CA ARG A 90 2.68 9.86 -10.44
C ARG A 90 3.75 10.30 -9.44
N MET A 91 3.63 9.91 -8.17
CA MET A 91 4.55 10.32 -7.11
C MET A 91 5.96 9.75 -7.28
N TYR A 92 6.08 8.55 -7.83
CA TYR A 92 7.36 7.88 -8.06
C TYR A 92 7.87 8.05 -9.50
N ASP A 93 7.18 8.83 -10.30
CA ASP A 93 7.52 9.04 -11.72
C ASP A 93 7.65 7.72 -12.48
N GLY A 94 6.80 6.76 -12.13
CA GLY A 94 6.77 5.43 -12.72
C GLY A 94 8.00 4.57 -12.42
N GLN A 95 8.84 4.94 -11.46
CA GLN A 95 10.09 4.26 -11.14
C GLN A 95 10.06 3.70 -9.72
N PHE A 96 10.00 2.37 -9.61
CA PHE A 96 9.85 1.68 -8.33
C PHE A 96 11.04 0.77 -7.98
N ALA A 97 12.02 0.66 -8.86
CA ALA A 97 13.21 -0.16 -8.60
C ALA A 97 13.90 0.28 -7.30
N GLY A 98 14.43 -0.68 -6.54
CA GLY A 98 15.13 -0.40 -5.30
C GLY A 98 14.23 -0.31 -4.06
N ASN A 99 12.92 -0.43 -4.22
CA ASN A 99 11.97 -0.45 -3.12
C ASN A 99 11.52 -1.88 -2.79
N LYS A 100 10.83 -2.03 -1.66
CA LYS A 100 9.98 -3.18 -1.35
C LYS A 100 8.55 -2.73 -1.24
N ALA A 101 7.62 -3.49 -1.80
CA ALA A 101 6.20 -3.19 -1.74
C ALA A 101 5.44 -4.25 -0.96
N TYR A 102 4.47 -3.79 -0.17
CA TYR A 102 3.55 -4.62 0.60
C TYR A 102 2.13 -4.22 0.23
N LEU A 103 1.34 -5.17 -0.24
CA LEU A 103 -0.01 -4.94 -0.73
C LEU A 103 -1.02 -5.70 0.11
N CYS A 104 -1.99 -4.99 0.64
CA CYS A 104 -3.05 -5.54 1.49
C CYS A 104 -4.37 -4.86 1.16
N GLY A 105 -5.20 -5.50 0.35
CA GLY A 105 -6.45 -4.93 -0.09
C GLY A 105 -7.25 -5.84 -1.00
N PRO A 106 -8.36 -5.35 -1.53
CA PRO A 106 -9.17 -6.11 -2.47
C PRO A 106 -8.36 -6.53 -3.70
N PRO A 107 -8.70 -7.67 -4.33
CA PRO A 107 -7.95 -8.19 -5.48
C PRO A 107 -7.78 -7.19 -6.62
N MET A 108 -8.79 -6.40 -6.95
CA MET A 108 -8.70 -5.41 -8.02
C MET A 108 -7.64 -4.34 -7.73
N MET A 109 -7.56 -3.87 -6.50
CA MET A 109 -6.54 -2.90 -6.09
C MET A 109 -5.15 -3.53 -6.15
N THR A 110 -5.00 -4.71 -5.59
CA THR A 110 -3.73 -5.44 -5.56
C THR A 110 -3.21 -5.70 -6.97
N GLU A 111 -4.06 -6.19 -7.88
CA GLU A 111 -3.68 -6.46 -9.27
C GLU A 111 -3.23 -5.19 -9.99
N ALA A 112 -3.97 -4.09 -9.83
CA ALA A 112 -3.61 -2.81 -10.44
C ALA A 112 -2.26 -2.28 -9.90
N CYS A 113 -2.01 -2.42 -8.61
CA CYS A 113 -0.75 -2.01 -7.99
C CYS A 113 0.42 -2.86 -8.49
N ILE A 114 0.26 -4.19 -8.54
CA ILE A 114 1.31 -5.09 -9.05
C ILE A 114 1.70 -4.70 -10.48
N LYS A 115 0.71 -4.44 -11.32
CA LYS A 115 0.95 -4.05 -12.72
C LYS A 115 1.79 -2.78 -12.82
N VAL A 116 1.44 -1.76 -12.07
CA VAL A 116 2.18 -0.49 -12.06
C VAL A 116 3.59 -0.68 -11.51
N LEU A 117 3.75 -1.44 -10.43
CA LEU A 117 5.04 -1.71 -9.83
C LEU A 117 5.98 -2.45 -10.78
N MET A 118 5.46 -3.47 -11.47
CA MET A 118 6.26 -4.25 -12.42
C MET A 118 6.63 -3.45 -13.66
N GLN A 119 5.75 -2.60 -14.15
CA GLN A 119 6.07 -1.64 -15.21
C GLN A 119 7.19 -0.69 -14.77
N GLY A 120 7.25 -0.37 -13.49
CA GLY A 120 8.29 0.46 -12.87
C GLY A 120 9.52 -0.31 -12.39
N ARG A 121 9.70 -1.55 -12.85
CA ARG A 121 10.88 -2.39 -12.59
C ARG A 121 11.01 -2.88 -11.14
N LEU A 122 9.89 -3.04 -10.46
CA LEU A 122 9.82 -3.75 -9.18
C LEU A 122 9.17 -5.11 -9.44
N PHE A 123 9.85 -6.20 -9.06
CA PHE A 123 9.44 -7.53 -9.47
C PHE A 123 9.06 -8.41 -8.27
N GLU A 124 8.58 -9.62 -8.54
CA GLU A 124 7.95 -10.55 -7.59
C GLU A 124 8.71 -10.70 -6.27
N LYS A 125 10.05 -10.78 -6.31
CA LYS A 125 10.84 -10.99 -5.10
C LYS A 125 10.72 -9.86 -4.09
N ASP A 126 10.39 -8.65 -4.54
CA ASP A 126 10.27 -7.45 -3.71
C ASP A 126 8.82 -6.96 -3.59
N ILE A 127 7.85 -7.74 -4.06
CA ILE A 127 6.43 -7.44 -3.94
C ILE A 127 5.77 -8.51 -3.07
N HIS A 128 5.26 -8.11 -1.92
CA HIS A 128 4.59 -8.99 -0.96
C HIS A 128 3.10 -8.67 -0.93
N THR A 129 2.27 -9.68 -1.14
CA THR A 129 0.81 -9.54 -1.11
C THR A 129 0.24 -10.33 0.05
N GLU A 130 -0.67 -9.72 0.79
CA GLU A 130 -1.50 -10.41 1.76
C GLU A 130 -2.89 -10.56 1.17
N LYS A 131 -3.38 -11.80 1.07
CA LYS A 131 -4.67 -12.07 0.47
C LYS A 131 -5.79 -11.95 1.49
N PHE A 132 -6.86 -11.25 1.10
CA PHE A 132 -8.15 -11.42 1.75
C PHE A 132 -8.78 -12.71 1.27
N PHE A 133 -9.05 -13.60 2.21
CA PHE A 133 -9.76 -14.84 1.90
C PHE A 133 -11.26 -14.60 2.11
N SER A 134 -12.04 -14.67 1.02
CA SER A 134 -13.47 -14.94 1.12
C SER A 134 -13.68 -16.43 1.45
N LYS A 135 -14.88 -16.81 1.89
CA LYS A 135 -15.19 -18.23 2.12
C LYS A 135 -14.97 -19.08 0.86
N ALA A 136 -15.10 -18.50 -0.33
CA ALA A 136 -14.84 -19.19 -1.59
C ALA A 136 -13.34 -19.39 -1.83
N ASP A 137 -12.50 -18.49 -1.34
CA ASP A 137 -11.06 -18.56 -1.52
C ASP A 137 -10.38 -19.58 -0.61
N LEU A 138 -11.02 -19.97 0.48
CA LEU A 138 -10.49 -20.97 1.43
C LEU A 138 -10.33 -22.36 0.76
N HIS A 139 -10.96 -22.59 -0.38
CA HIS A 139 -10.85 -23.82 -1.14
C HIS A 139 -9.88 -23.74 -2.31
N SER A 140 -9.26 -22.59 -2.56
CA SER A 140 -8.26 -22.46 -3.61
C SER A 140 -6.85 -22.37 -3.00
N ASN A 141 -5.99 -23.31 -3.41
CA ASN A 141 -4.58 -23.32 -2.97
C ASN A 141 -3.72 -22.28 -3.69
N ASN A 142 -4.33 -21.28 -4.30
CA ASN A 142 -3.63 -20.32 -5.13
C ASN A 142 -3.13 -19.13 -4.28
N THR A 143 -1.89 -19.19 -3.88
CA THR A 143 -1.26 -18.20 -2.98
C THR A 143 -0.59 -17.03 -3.70
N LYS A 144 -0.50 -17.04 -5.03
CA LYS A 144 0.14 -15.99 -5.83
C LYS A 144 -0.86 -15.28 -6.73
N SER A 145 -0.61 -14.00 -6.96
CA SER A 145 -1.37 -13.24 -7.96
C SER A 145 -1.22 -13.88 -9.34
N PRO A 146 -2.30 -13.94 -10.16
CA PRO A 146 -2.20 -14.39 -11.53
C PRO A 146 -1.17 -13.63 -12.37
N LEU A 147 -0.88 -12.38 -12.03
CA LEU A 147 0.12 -11.57 -12.73
C LEU A 147 1.54 -12.13 -12.57
N PHE A 148 1.83 -12.85 -11.50
CA PHE A 148 3.14 -13.48 -11.32
C PHE A 148 3.31 -14.77 -12.13
N LYS A 149 2.21 -15.36 -12.61
CA LYS A 149 2.27 -16.61 -13.40
C LYS A 149 2.70 -16.39 -14.83
N SER A 150 2.66 -15.16 -15.30
CA SER A 150 3.01 -14.80 -16.67
C SER A 150 4.45 -14.31 -16.83
N ILE A 151 5.25 -14.46 -15.78
CA ILE A 151 6.66 -14.08 -15.77
C ILE A 151 7.56 -15.34 -15.95
#